data_e8a1a251d6a9428636964b2451ce16b3
#
_entry.id   e8a1a251d6a9428636964b2451ce16b3
#
_cell.length_a   1.000
_cell.length_b   1.000
_cell.length_c   1.000
_cell.angle_alpha   90.00
_cell.angle_beta   90.00
_cell.angle_gamma   90.00
#
_symmetry.space_group_name_H-M   'P 1'
#
loop_
_entity.id
_entity.type
_entity.pdbx_description
1 polymer ?
#
loop_
_entity_poly.entity_id
_entity_poly.type
_entity_poly.pdbx_seq_one_letter_code
_entity_poly.pdbx_strand_id
1 'polypeptide(L)'
;DLASLSNGKWHYIDVNQVDSAQKVFASEFQSLAAVGFRDVQIHFRLMKDIKIRRVRMVVPEIKDLALVEVEDRHSVAQLGTLEKDKTSRYILDLSLPKRPDGKFKLLDVEITFDTGSGVKESSGLIPIEMAYTAAGNGYINAEVAKHIDEVQIFELNKNLQNAISTGNTQEAVRVAQSIEKKGEVMGARA
;
A
#
# COMPACT_ATOMS: atom_id res chain seq x y z
N ASP A 1 5.40 9.99 -13.66
CA ASP A 1 4.93 9.37 -14.90
C ASP A 1 3.39 9.43 -14.90
N LEU A 2 2.78 9.49 -16.11
CA LEU A 2 1.32 9.68 -16.26
C LEU A 2 0.51 8.53 -15.65
N ALA A 3 1.00 7.30 -15.76
CA ALA A 3 0.31 6.13 -15.19
C ALA A 3 0.23 6.21 -13.66
N SER A 4 1.31 6.64 -13.00
CA SER A 4 1.33 6.85 -11.55
C SER A 4 0.39 7.98 -11.12
N LEU A 5 0.31 9.07 -11.89
CA LEU A 5 -0.56 10.21 -11.59
C LEU A 5 -2.05 9.91 -11.80
N SER A 6 -2.37 9.09 -12.81
CA SER A 6 -3.75 8.72 -13.14
C SER A 6 -4.24 7.46 -12.44
N ASN A 7 -3.44 6.86 -11.56
CA ASN A 7 -3.69 5.53 -10.97
C ASN A 7 -3.86 4.43 -12.04
N GLY A 8 -3.29 4.65 -13.23
CA GLY A 8 -3.28 3.72 -14.35
C GLY A 8 -2.12 2.73 -14.28
N LYS A 9 -2.16 1.77 -15.19
CA LYS A 9 -1.09 0.79 -15.39
C LYS A 9 -0.26 1.18 -16.61
N TRP A 10 1.02 0.82 -16.61
CA TRP A 10 1.87 0.89 -17.79
C TRP A 10 2.39 -0.50 -18.12
N HIS A 11 2.58 -0.78 -19.40
CA HIS A 11 3.10 -2.04 -19.87
C HIS A 11 4.27 -1.81 -20.82
N TYR A 12 5.35 -2.56 -20.63
CA TYR A 12 6.43 -2.61 -21.60
C TYR A 12 6.05 -3.62 -22.69
N ILE A 13 6.03 -3.16 -23.94
CA ILE A 13 5.80 -3.99 -25.11
C ILE A 13 7.13 -4.14 -25.85
N ASP A 14 7.69 -5.34 -25.85
CA ASP A 14 8.87 -5.65 -26.61
C ASP A 14 8.51 -5.73 -28.12
N VAL A 15 9.03 -4.77 -28.89
CA VAL A 15 8.77 -4.67 -30.34
C VAL A 15 9.29 -5.89 -31.13
N ASN A 16 10.19 -6.68 -30.55
CA ASN A 16 10.71 -7.92 -31.15
C ASN A 16 9.82 -9.14 -30.87
N GLN A 17 8.80 -9.01 -30.04
CA GLN A 17 7.85 -10.06 -29.72
C GLN A 17 6.46 -9.70 -30.23
N VAL A 18 6.13 -10.16 -31.43
CA VAL A 18 4.86 -9.85 -32.14
C VAL A 18 3.63 -10.13 -31.28
N ASP A 19 3.67 -11.15 -30.41
CA ASP A 19 2.54 -11.56 -29.57
C ASP A 19 2.45 -10.77 -28.25
N SER A 20 3.44 -9.94 -27.90
CA SER A 20 3.48 -9.26 -26.61
C SER A 20 2.34 -8.24 -26.47
N ALA A 21 2.07 -7.49 -27.53
CA ALA A 21 0.95 -6.52 -27.56
C ALA A 21 -0.40 -7.23 -27.42
N GLN A 22 -0.62 -8.33 -28.15
CA GLN A 22 -1.87 -9.09 -28.06
C GLN A 22 -2.10 -9.64 -26.66
N LYS A 23 -1.06 -10.17 -26.00
CA LYS A 23 -1.15 -10.69 -24.63
C LYS A 23 -1.48 -9.57 -23.62
N VAL A 24 -0.85 -8.40 -23.77
CA VAL A 24 -1.15 -7.24 -22.94
C VAL A 24 -2.60 -6.79 -23.13
N PHE A 25 -3.06 -6.64 -24.37
CA PHE A 25 -4.45 -6.26 -24.64
C PHE A 25 -5.45 -7.31 -24.11
N ALA A 26 -5.22 -8.60 -24.34
CA ALA A 26 -6.09 -9.65 -23.84
C ALA A 26 -6.16 -9.63 -22.29
N SER A 27 -5.03 -9.46 -21.62
CA SER A 27 -4.97 -9.32 -20.16
C SER A 27 -5.75 -8.10 -19.66
N GLU A 28 -5.60 -6.93 -20.32
CA GLU A 28 -6.32 -5.72 -19.95
C GLU A 28 -7.84 -5.86 -20.20
N PHE A 29 -8.26 -6.47 -21.29
CA PHE A 29 -9.67 -6.77 -21.54
C PHE A 29 -10.26 -7.71 -20.49
N GLN A 30 -9.53 -8.75 -20.08
CA GLN A 30 -9.96 -9.62 -18.99
C GLN A 30 -10.06 -8.86 -17.66
N SER A 31 -9.09 -8.00 -17.36
CA SER A 31 -9.13 -7.14 -16.16
C SER A 31 -10.33 -6.20 -16.17
N LEU A 32 -10.66 -5.59 -17.32
CA LEU A 32 -11.83 -4.73 -17.45
C LEU A 32 -13.16 -5.49 -17.24
N ALA A 33 -13.23 -6.73 -17.72
CA ALA A 33 -14.40 -7.60 -17.52
C ALA A 33 -14.53 -8.08 -16.07
N ALA A 34 -13.41 -8.14 -15.32
CA ALA A 34 -13.36 -8.57 -13.93
C ALA A 34 -13.54 -7.43 -12.92
N VAL A 35 -13.73 -6.18 -13.38
CA VAL A 35 -14.00 -5.05 -12.47
C VAL A 35 -15.26 -5.31 -11.66
N GLY A 36 -15.08 -5.50 -10.35
CA GLY A 36 -16.19 -5.70 -9.42
C GLY A 36 -16.63 -4.41 -8.75
N PHE A 37 -15.67 -3.51 -8.48
CA PHE A 37 -15.91 -2.26 -7.76
C PHE A 37 -15.19 -1.12 -8.44
N ARG A 38 -15.91 0.00 -8.64
CA ARG A 38 -15.40 1.22 -9.26
C ARG A 38 -15.37 2.35 -8.25
N ASP A 39 -14.57 3.36 -8.52
CA ASP A 39 -14.44 4.58 -7.71
C ASP A 39 -14.31 4.25 -6.21
N VAL A 40 -13.47 3.23 -5.92
CA VAL A 40 -13.27 2.75 -4.55
C VAL A 40 -12.43 3.75 -3.78
N GLN A 41 -12.95 4.16 -2.64
CA GLN A 41 -12.30 5.07 -1.71
C GLN A 41 -12.23 4.42 -0.32
N ILE A 42 -11.14 4.66 0.38
CA ILE A 42 -11.02 4.31 1.79
C ILE A 42 -10.98 5.58 2.63
N HIS A 43 -11.85 5.65 3.59
CA HIS A 43 -12.02 6.75 4.53
C HIS A 43 -11.41 6.37 5.87
N PHE A 44 -10.64 7.26 6.46
CA PHE A 44 -10.02 7.12 7.77
C PHE A 44 -10.53 8.23 8.69
N ARG A 45 -11.29 7.90 9.71
CA ARG A 45 -11.77 8.84 10.74
C ARG A 45 -10.96 8.62 12.01
N LEU A 46 -10.01 9.51 12.27
CA LEU A 46 -9.01 9.33 13.31
C LEU A 46 -9.53 9.80 14.68
N MET A 47 -9.14 9.10 15.75
CA MET A 47 -9.30 9.61 17.09
C MET A 47 -8.29 10.75 17.34
N LYS A 48 -8.55 11.56 18.36
CA LYS A 48 -7.68 12.67 18.75
C LYS A 48 -6.24 12.21 18.98
N ASP A 49 -5.28 13.03 18.55
CA ASP A 49 -3.83 12.85 18.69
C ASP A 49 -3.24 11.68 17.87
N ILE A 50 -4.02 11.07 16.98
CA ILE A 50 -3.55 10.07 16.04
C ILE A 50 -3.37 10.72 14.68
N LYS A 51 -2.26 10.38 13.99
CA LYS A 51 -1.96 10.89 12.65
C LYS A 51 -1.59 9.75 11.72
N ILE A 52 -2.07 9.80 10.49
CA ILE A 52 -1.60 8.93 9.42
C ILE A 52 -0.29 9.51 8.89
N ARG A 53 0.76 8.72 8.88
CA ARG A 53 2.04 9.04 8.23
C ARG A 53 2.03 8.66 6.76
N ARG A 54 1.47 7.48 6.46
CA ARG A 54 1.47 6.93 5.12
C ARG A 54 0.38 5.86 4.98
N VAL A 55 -0.20 5.77 3.79
CA VAL A 55 -0.98 4.62 3.33
C VAL A 55 -0.30 4.06 2.10
N ARG A 56 -0.08 2.75 2.07
CA ARG A 56 0.64 2.09 0.99
C ARG A 56 -0.08 0.81 0.60
N MET A 57 -0.33 0.61 -0.68
CA MET A 57 -0.70 -0.69 -1.22
C MET A 57 0.55 -1.59 -1.23
N VAL A 58 0.39 -2.85 -0.86
CA VAL A 58 1.47 -3.86 -0.85
C VAL A 58 1.13 -5.11 -1.66
N VAL A 59 -0.12 -5.29 -2.00
CA VAL A 59 -0.60 -6.32 -2.93
C VAL A 59 -1.67 -5.68 -3.80
N PRO A 60 -1.63 -5.84 -5.12
CA PRO A 60 -0.70 -6.64 -5.95
C PRO A 60 0.64 -5.96 -6.24
N GLU A 61 0.79 -4.68 -5.94
CA GLU A 61 2.00 -3.90 -6.18
C GLU A 61 2.31 -3.00 -4.99
N ILE A 62 3.57 -2.59 -4.83
CA ILE A 62 3.95 -1.65 -3.78
C ILE A 62 3.88 -0.23 -4.32
N LYS A 63 2.93 0.56 -3.82
CA LYS A 63 2.81 1.99 -4.14
C LYS A 63 2.19 2.80 -2.99
N ASP A 64 2.67 4.02 -2.83
CA ASP A 64 2.07 4.97 -1.90
C ASP A 64 0.74 5.50 -2.45
N LEU A 65 -0.24 5.64 -1.56
CA LEU A 65 -1.51 6.27 -1.89
C LEU A 65 -1.52 7.71 -1.39
N ALA A 66 -1.98 8.62 -2.23
CA ALA A 66 -2.21 9.99 -1.83
C ALA A 66 -3.38 10.05 -0.83
N LEU A 67 -3.18 10.80 0.25
CA LEU A 67 -4.20 11.10 1.23
C LEU A 67 -4.69 12.53 1.02
N VAL A 68 -5.99 12.70 1.01
CA VAL A 68 -6.66 14.00 1.00
C VAL A 68 -7.40 14.15 2.33
N GLU A 69 -7.07 15.17 3.08
CA GLU A 69 -7.83 15.54 4.27
C GLU A 69 -9.09 16.29 3.82
N VAL A 70 -10.25 15.72 4.11
CA VAL A 70 -11.56 16.26 3.69
C VAL A 70 -12.25 17.04 4.80
N GLU A 71 -11.97 16.66 6.06
CA GLU A 71 -12.45 17.31 7.27
C GLU A 71 -11.43 17.10 8.40
N ASP A 72 -11.60 17.75 9.54
CA ASP A 72 -10.77 17.51 10.72
C ASP A 72 -10.75 16.02 11.07
N ARG A 73 -9.55 15.45 11.10
CA ARG A 73 -9.29 14.04 11.40
C ARG A 73 -9.98 13.03 10.44
N HIS A 74 -10.43 13.47 9.28
CA HIS A 74 -11.01 12.64 8.26
C HIS A 74 -10.19 12.74 6.98
N SER A 75 -9.49 11.67 6.64
CA SER A 75 -8.70 11.56 5.41
C SER A 75 -9.25 10.48 4.50
N VAL A 76 -9.10 10.69 3.20
CA VAL A 76 -9.56 9.78 2.15
C VAL A 76 -8.40 9.42 1.23
N ALA A 77 -8.28 8.15 0.89
CA ALA A 77 -7.40 7.67 -0.17
C ALA A 77 -8.21 7.05 -1.30
N GLN A 78 -7.86 7.42 -2.53
CA GLN A 78 -8.47 6.83 -3.73
C GLN A 78 -7.77 5.51 -4.06
N LEU A 79 -8.54 4.42 -4.13
CA LEU A 79 -8.03 3.10 -4.52
C LEU A 79 -8.25 2.81 -6.01
N GLY A 80 -9.17 3.52 -6.66
CA GLY A 80 -9.52 3.33 -8.06
C GLY A 80 -10.51 2.20 -8.27
N THR A 81 -10.19 1.25 -9.15
CA THR A 81 -11.00 0.06 -9.41
C THR A 81 -10.41 -1.16 -8.72
N LEU A 82 -11.26 -1.99 -8.14
CA LEU A 82 -10.86 -3.29 -7.61
C LEU A 82 -11.49 -4.41 -8.44
N GLU A 83 -10.68 -5.40 -8.76
CA GLU A 83 -11.12 -6.56 -9.51
C GLU A 83 -11.82 -7.55 -8.58
N LYS A 84 -12.89 -8.16 -9.07
CA LYS A 84 -13.57 -9.25 -8.37
C LYS A 84 -12.60 -10.42 -8.17
N ASP A 85 -12.70 -11.08 -7.03
CA ASP A 85 -11.90 -12.27 -6.69
C ASP A 85 -10.38 -12.01 -6.56
N LYS A 86 -9.92 -10.74 -6.59
CA LYS A 86 -8.53 -10.39 -6.29
C LYS A 86 -8.40 -9.74 -4.92
N THR A 87 -7.38 -10.15 -4.20
CA THR A 87 -7.05 -9.56 -2.90
C THR A 87 -6.15 -8.35 -3.09
N SER A 88 -6.53 -7.23 -2.49
CA SER A 88 -5.65 -6.06 -2.33
C SER A 88 -5.31 -5.87 -0.85
N ARG A 89 -4.04 -5.61 -0.55
CA ARG A 89 -3.57 -5.37 0.82
C ARG A 89 -2.94 -4.01 0.95
N TYR A 90 -3.19 -3.38 2.08
CA TYR A 90 -2.71 -2.04 2.38
C TYR A 90 -2.07 -2.00 3.76
N ILE A 91 -0.98 -1.25 3.88
CA ILE A 91 -0.36 -0.90 5.16
C ILE A 91 -0.70 0.53 5.49
N LEU A 92 -1.16 0.75 6.72
CA LEU A 92 -1.42 2.04 7.30
C LEU A 92 -0.38 2.30 8.40
N ASP A 93 0.47 3.31 8.19
CA ASP A 93 1.45 3.76 9.17
C ASP A 93 0.86 4.90 10.01
N LEU A 94 0.76 4.68 11.30
CA LEU A 94 0.16 5.60 12.25
C LEU A 94 1.19 6.15 13.25
N SER A 95 1.10 7.42 13.54
CA SER A 95 1.72 8.01 14.73
C SER A 95 0.72 7.96 15.88
N LEU A 96 1.10 7.29 16.95
CA LEU A 96 0.25 7.05 18.11
C LEU A 96 0.73 7.83 19.32
N PRO A 97 -0.16 8.44 20.12
CA PRO A 97 0.20 9.05 21.40
C PRO A 97 0.52 7.97 22.44
N LYS A 98 1.28 8.34 23.46
CA LYS A 98 1.43 7.53 24.67
C LYS A 98 0.09 7.49 25.41
N ARG A 99 -0.32 6.30 25.85
CA ARG A 99 -1.55 6.09 26.63
C ARG A 99 -1.28 5.14 27.81
N PRO A 100 -2.07 5.20 28.88
CA PRO A 100 -2.03 4.19 29.94
C PRO A 100 -2.47 2.84 29.40
N ASP A 101 -2.27 1.80 30.20
CA ASP A 101 -2.74 0.45 29.91
C ASP A 101 -4.25 0.47 29.66
N GLY A 102 -4.70 -0.23 28.62
CA GLY A 102 -6.09 -0.30 28.24
C GLY A 102 -6.30 -0.48 26.74
N LYS A 103 -7.54 -0.67 26.36
CA LYS A 103 -7.97 -0.81 24.98
C LYS A 103 -8.52 0.52 24.47
N PHE A 104 -7.98 1.01 23.36
CA PHE A 104 -8.35 2.30 22.80
C PHE A 104 -8.68 2.16 21.32
N LYS A 105 -9.76 2.79 20.91
CA LYS A 105 -10.07 2.99 19.50
C LYS A 105 -9.07 3.96 18.90
N LEU A 106 -8.51 3.59 17.75
CA LEU A 106 -7.56 4.42 17.00
C LEU A 106 -8.27 5.23 15.91
N LEU A 107 -9.10 4.56 15.13
CA LEU A 107 -9.83 5.16 14.01
C LEU A 107 -11.03 4.29 13.63
N ASP A 108 -11.92 4.84 12.81
CA ASP A 108 -12.85 4.07 12.00
C ASP A 108 -12.36 4.05 10.55
N VAL A 109 -12.48 2.91 9.92
CA VAL A 109 -12.27 2.72 8.49
C VAL A 109 -13.61 2.48 7.82
N GLU A 110 -13.83 3.12 6.67
CA GLU A 110 -14.99 2.90 5.82
C GLU A 110 -14.51 2.79 4.38
N ILE A 111 -15.05 1.85 3.62
CA ILE A 111 -14.78 1.72 2.19
C ILE A 111 -16.07 2.08 1.44
N THR A 112 -15.97 3.05 0.53
CA THR A 112 -17.06 3.39 -0.39
C THR A 112 -16.70 2.98 -1.80
N PHE A 113 -17.68 2.52 -2.57
CA PHE A 113 -17.48 1.98 -3.91
C PHE A 113 -18.78 2.03 -4.74
N ASP A 114 -18.64 1.87 -6.06
CA ASP A 114 -19.75 1.69 -6.98
C ASP A 114 -19.64 0.30 -7.62
N THR A 115 -20.73 -0.46 -7.58
CA THR A 115 -20.86 -1.80 -8.21
C THR A 115 -21.24 -1.74 -9.68
N GLY A 116 -21.29 -0.53 -10.26
CA GLY A 116 -21.70 -0.28 -11.65
C GLY A 116 -23.13 0.24 -11.79
N SER A 117 -23.82 0.43 -10.67
CA SER A 117 -25.17 1.02 -10.63
C SER A 117 -25.17 2.55 -10.73
N GLY A 118 -24.01 3.19 -10.56
CA GLY A 118 -23.87 4.66 -10.43
C GLY A 118 -24.26 5.17 -9.04
N VAL A 119 -24.56 4.26 -8.10
CA VAL A 119 -24.86 4.60 -6.70
C VAL A 119 -23.69 4.14 -5.83
N LYS A 120 -23.16 5.05 -4.99
CA LYS A 120 -22.12 4.69 -4.03
C LYS A 120 -22.71 3.86 -2.90
N GLU A 121 -22.05 2.74 -2.65
CA GLU A 121 -22.27 1.84 -1.55
C GLU A 121 -21.18 1.99 -0.49
N SER A 122 -21.40 1.52 0.72
CA SER A 122 -20.46 1.61 1.83
C SER A 122 -20.35 0.27 2.57
N SER A 123 -19.13 -0.04 3.04
CA SER A 123 -18.89 -1.14 3.98
C SER A 123 -19.46 -0.89 5.38
N GLY A 124 -19.89 0.34 5.65
CA GLY A 124 -20.09 0.84 7.01
C GLY A 124 -18.77 1.11 7.74
N LEU A 125 -18.89 1.67 8.94
CA LEU A 125 -17.74 2.01 9.78
C LEU A 125 -17.18 0.77 10.48
N ILE A 126 -15.89 0.51 10.31
CA ILE A 126 -15.16 -0.59 10.94
C ILE A 126 -14.19 0.02 11.96
N PRO A 127 -14.43 -0.15 13.28
CA PRO A 127 -13.55 0.39 14.30
C PRO A 127 -12.23 -0.39 14.39
N ILE A 128 -11.12 0.33 14.42
CA ILE A 128 -9.79 -0.22 14.64
C ILE A 128 -9.35 0.15 16.06
N GLU A 129 -9.06 -0.86 16.85
CA GLU A 129 -8.70 -0.74 18.26
C GLU A 129 -7.33 -1.35 18.53
N MET A 130 -6.64 -0.84 19.54
CA MET A 130 -5.35 -1.35 19.98
C MET A 130 -5.29 -1.40 21.51
N ALA A 131 -4.69 -2.45 22.03
CA ALA A 131 -4.36 -2.56 23.44
C ALA A 131 -2.98 -1.92 23.71
N TYR A 132 -2.93 -1.02 24.68
CA TYR A 132 -1.71 -0.46 25.23
C TYR A 132 -1.37 -1.22 26.51
N THR A 133 -0.10 -1.59 26.68
CA THR A 133 0.38 -2.28 27.89
C THR A 133 1.80 -1.84 28.22
N ALA A 134 2.06 -1.59 29.49
CA ALA A 134 3.40 -1.33 30.00
C ALA A 134 4.23 -2.63 30.11
N ALA A 135 3.62 -3.80 30.07
CA ALA A 135 4.28 -5.10 30.24
C ALA A 135 5.12 -5.57 29.03
N GLY A 136 5.36 -4.72 28.09
CA GLY A 136 6.54 -4.70 27.23
C GLY A 136 6.76 -5.78 26.16
N ASN A 137 5.96 -6.80 26.03
CA ASN A 137 6.11 -7.80 24.96
C ASN A 137 5.15 -7.52 23.81
N GLY A 138 5.51 -6.57 22.94
CA GLY A 138 4.77 -6.31 21.72
C GLY A 138 4.77 -7.54 20.80
N TYR A 139 3.59 -8.08 20.53
CA TYR A 139 3.43 -9.08 19.48
C TYR A 139 3.47 -8.39 18.11
N ILE A 140 4.37 -8.83 17.26
CA ILE A 140 4.40 -8.40 15.86
C ILE A 140 3.74 -9.48 15.02
N ASN A 141 2.66 -9.14 14.34
CA ASN A 141 2.02 -10.04 13.40
C ASN A 141 2.98 -10.38 12.26
N ALA A 142 3.22 -11.67 12.01
CA ALA A 142 4.20 -12.14 11.04
C ALA A 142 3.87 -11.69 9.59
N GLU A 143 2.58 -11.65 9.22
CA GLU A 143 2.16 -11.18 7.89
C GLU A 143 2.45 -9.69 7.71
N VAL A 144 2.17 -8.89 8.73
CA VAL A 144 2.51 -7.44 8.72
C VAL A 144 4.02 -7.25 8.65
N ALA A 145 4.79 -8.00 9.44
CA ALA A 145 6.26 -7.94 9.42
C ALA A 145 6.81 -8.27 8.02
N LYS A 146 6.28 -9.33 7.37
CA LYS A 146 6.65 -9.71 6.01
C LYS A 146 6.45 -8.55 5.03
N HIS A 147 5.27 -7.94 5.02
CA HIS A 147 4.99 -6.82 4.11
C HIS A 147 5.84 -5.58 4.42
N ILE A 148 6.17 -5.32 5.69
CA ILE A 148 7.11 -4.26 6.06
C ILE A 148 8.50 -4.55 5.48
N ASP A 149 8.97 -5.78 5.56
CA ASP A 149 10.25 -6.20 5.00
C ASP A 149 10.27 -6.06 3.47
N GLU A 150 9.20 -6.47 2.77
CA GLU A 150 9.04 -6.31 1.32
C GLU A 150 9.09 -4.83 0.90
N VAL A 151 8.40 -3.96 1.63
CA VAL A 151 8.40 -2.52 1.41
C VAL A 151 9.79 -1.93 1.61
N GLN A 152 10.53 -2.35 2.65
CA GLN A 152 11.89 -1.86 2.89
C GLN A 152 12.84 -2.24 1.75
N ILE A 153 12.76 -3.46 1.24
CA ILE A 153 13.55 -3.89 0.07
C ILE A 153 13.17 -3.08 -1.18
N PHE A 154 11.89 -2.87 -1.40
CA PHE A 154 11.41 -2.03 -2.51
C PHE A 154 12.00 -0.60 -2.44
N GLU A 155 12.00 0.03 -1.27
CA GLU A 155 12.59 1.36 -1.08
C GLU A 155 14.10 1.37 -1.27
N LEU A 156 14.80 0.36 -0.77
CA LEU A 156 16.24 0.21 -0.99
C LEU A 156 16.56 0.07 -2.49
N ASN A 157 15.81 -0.76 -3.23
CA ASN A 157 16.00 -0.91 -4.67
C ASN A 157 15.77 0.40 -5.43
N LYS A 158 14.74 1.17 -5.05
CA LYS A 158 14.48 2.50 -5.62
C LYS A 158 15.63 3.46 -5.35
N ASN A 159 16.17 3.46 -4.13
CA ASN A 159 17.32 4.28 -3.76
C ASN A 159 18.59 3.86 -4.53
N LEU A 160 18.80 2.56 -4.70
CA LEU A 160 19.90 2.03 -5.50
C LEU A 160 19.83 2.51 -6.96
N GLN A 161 18.65 2.39 -7.59
CA GLN A 161 18.44 2.88 -8.95
C GLN A 161 18.69 4.39 -9.08
N ASN A 162 18.24 5.18 -8.11
CA ASN A 162 18.49 6.62 -8.07
C ASN A 162 19.99 6.92 -7.91
N ALA A 163 20.70 6.22 -7.04
CA ALA A 163 22.13 6.41 -6.85
C ALA A 163 22.92 6.07 -8.12
N ILE A 164 22.55 5.00 -8.82
CA ILE A 164 23.16 4.62 -10.10
C ILE A 164 22.87 5.68 -11.18
N SER A 165 21.63 6.13 -11.33
CA SER A 165 21.24 7.12 -12.34
C SER A 165 21.89 8.50 -12.14
N THR A 166 22.19 8.85 -10.89
CA THR A 166 22.89 10.10 -10.53
C THR A 166 24.42 9.94 -10.50
N GLY A 167 24.96 8.76 -10.81
CA GLY A 167 26.41 8.49 -10.79
C GLY A 167 27.02 8.45 -9.38
N ASN A 168 26.20 8.39 -8.33
CA ASN A 168 26.69 8.33 -6.94
C ASN A 168 27.09 6.91 -6.56
N THR A 169 28.29 6.49 -7.01
CA THR A 169 28.80 5.13 -6.83
C THR A 169 28.94 4.74 -5.36
N GLN A 170 29.33 5.68 -4.49
CA GLN A 170 29.54 5.41 -3.06
C GLN A 170 28.18 5.07 -2.40
N GLU A 171 27.14 5.83 -2.69
CA GLU A 171 25.80 5.56 -2.18
C GLU A 171 25.23 4.26 -2.77
N ALA A 172 25.44 3.99 -4.06
CA ALA A 172 25.01 2.75 -4.70
C ALA A 172 25.59 1.51 -4.00
N VAL A 173 26.90 1.51 -3.69
CA VAL A 173 27.56 0.42 -2.95
C VAL A 173 26.95 0.26 -1.55
N ARG A 174 26.76 1.37 -0.81
CA ARG A 174 26.19 1.35 0.53
C ARG A 174 24.77 0.75 0.54
N VAL A 175 23.94 1.15 -0.42
CA VAL A 175 22.56 0.65 -0.53
C VAL A 175 22.55 -0.83 -0.93
N ALA A 176 23.41 -1.26 -1.87
CA ALA A 176 23.54 -2.66 -2.27
C ALA A 176 23.90 -3.57 -1.08
N GLN A 177 24.85 -3.17 -0.25
CA GLN A 177 25.20 -3.89 1.00
C GLN A 177 24.02 -3.95 1.98
N SER A 178 23.20 -2.90 2.04
CA SER A 178 22.00 -2.88 2.89
C SER A 178 20.92 -3.87 2.41
N ILE A 179 20.78 -4.02 1.09
CA ILE A 179 19.87 -5.01 0.48
C ILE A 179 20.33 -6.43 0.79
N GLU A 180 21.62 -6.72 0.61
CA GLU A 180 22.22 -8.02 0.91
C GLU A 180 21.96 -8.42 2.36
N LYS A 181 22.35 -7.55 3.30
CA LYS A 181 22.14 -7.79 4.75
C LYS A 181 20.66 -8.01 5.10
N LYS A 182 19.75 -7.26 4.45
CA LYS A 182 18.31 -7.43 4.68
C LYS A 182 17.82 -8.77 4.13
N GLY A 183 18.31 -9.20 2.97
CA GLY A 183 18.01 -10.50 2.37
C GLY A 183 18.42 -11.67 3.26
N GLU A 184 19.62 -11.60 3.86
CA GLU A 184 20.11 -12.60 4.83
C GLU A 184 19.16 -12.73 6.05
N VAL A 185 18.74 -11.59 6.63
CA VAL A 185 17.84 -11.57 7.78
C VAL A 185 16.47 -12.15 7.43
N MET A 186 15.96 -11.90 6.22
CA MET A 186 14.69 -12.45 5.77
C MET A 186 14.79 -13.94 5.50
N GLY A 187 15.87 -14.41 4.87
CA GLY A 187 16.13 -15.84 4.63
C GLY A 187 16.28 -16.63 5.93
N ALA A 188 16.80 -16.03 6.98
CA ALA A 188 16.91 -16.67 8.31
C ALA A 188 15.57 -16.77 9.07
N ARG A 189 14.52 -16.07 8.64
CA ARG A 189 13.18 -16.09 9.25
C ARG A 189 12.17 -16.97 8.50
N ALA A 190 12.52 -17.42 7.29
CA ALA A 190 11.71 -18.29 6.45
C ALA A 190 11.95 -19.76 6.77
#